data_ec676d0783f4745c8b61018ee6bf1bf8
#
_entry.id   ec676d0783f4745c8b61018ee6bf1bf8
#
_cell.length_a   1.000
_cell.length_b   1.000
_cell.length_c   1.000
_cell.angle_alpha   90.00
_cell.angle_beta   90.00
_cell.angle_gamma   90.00
#
_symmetry.space_group_name_H-M   'P 1'
#
loop_
_entity.id
_entity.type
_entity.pdbx_description
1 polymer ?
#
loop_
_entity_poly.entity_id
_entity_poly.type
_entity_poly.pdbx_seq_one_letter_code
_entity_poly.pdbx_strand_id
1 'polypeptide(L)'
;LTYIILCVFMMLSCSVNKFIPEGEYLLKDVKIVSNTNASNVTKARDYVRQMPNAKWFSLVKVPLYTYALSGRDTTLWINRVLQRLGEAPVVFSEELAERSRRNLQQMLVNDGYLHAEVDFTCEKKDDKKRAVATYYLHERERYFVSDITLNSVDSVLSSYIDFSSEESFLRPGMPFSVDGMEQERNRLTKLFKDKGYYRFQKDYITFTADTTHHSNNVNLTMNIALPVYSTADSVVMHKEYRIGNIYYVCGVGMRY
;
A
#
# COMPACT_ATOMS: atom_id res chain seq x y z
N LEU A 1 -17.99 -43.65 0.73
CA LEU A 1 -17.19 -42.71 -0.10
C LEU A 1 -18.02 -42.17 -1.27
N THR A 2 -18.75 -43.05 -2.01
CA THR A 2 -19.60 -42.69 -3.16
C THR A 2 -20.72 -41.69 -2.78
N TYR A 3 -21.38 -41.86 -1.63
CA TYR A 3 -22.41 -40.93 -1.17
C TYR A 3 -21.83 -39.54 -0.83
N ILE A 4 -20.63 -39.48 -0.27
CA ILE A 4 -19.94 -38.19 0.02
C ILE A 4 -19.58 -37.50 -1.29
N ILE A 5 -19.08 -38.23 -2.28
CA ILE A 5 -18.76 -37.69 -3.61
C ILE A 5 -20.03 -37.19 -4.32
N LEU A 6 -21.13 -37.92 -4.21
CA LEU A 6 -22.42 -37.53 -4.80
C LEU A 6 -22.99 -36.29 -4.12
N CYS A 7 -22.89 -36.17 -2.79
CA CYS A 7 -23.28 -34.97 -2.05
C CYS A 7 -22.41 -33.77 -2.43
N VAL A 8 -21.11 -33.95 -2.61
CA VAL A 8 -20.20 -32.88 -3.07
C VAL A 8 -20.55 -32.43 -4.50
N PHE A 9 -20.92 -33.37 -5.39
CA PHE A 9 -21.38 -33.04 -6.74
C PHE A 9 -22.73 -32.30 -6.76
N MET A 10 -23.67 -32.64 -5.88
CA MET A 10 -24.92 -31.88 -5.73
C MET A 10 -24.71 -30.47 -5.21
N MET A 11 -23.72 -30.27 -4.36
CA MET A 11 -23.32 -28.93 -3.86
C MET A 11 -22.80 -28.02 -4.98
N LEU A 12 -22.18 -28.56 -6.02
CA LEU A 12 -21.66 -27.79 -7.15
C LEU A 12 -22.74 -27.22 -8.09
N SER A 13 -24.00 -27.71 -7.96
CA SER A 13 -25.13 -27.26 -8.78
C SER A 13 -25.83 -26.01 -8.25
N CYS A 14 -25.50 -25.53 -7.05
CA CYS A 14 -26.11 -24.32 -6.51
C CYS A 14 -25.58 -23.09 -7.24
N SER A 15 -26.47 -22.45 -8.01
CA SER A 15 -26.09 -21.27 -8.78
C SER A 15 -25.82 -20.06 -7.87
N VAL A 16 -24.57 -19.61 -7.81
CA VAL A 16 -24.16 -18.34 -7.17
C VAL A 16 -24.89 -17.15 -7.80
N ASN A 17 -25.31 -17.29 -9.07
CA ASN A 17 -25.94 -16.22 -9.85
C ASN A 17 -27.22 -15.66 -9.23
N LYS A 18 -27.89 -16.44 -8.34
CA LYS A 18 -29.10 -15.94 -7.63
C LYS A 18 -28.83 -14.73 -6.71
N PHE A 19 -27.58 -14.55 -6.26
CA PHE A 19 -27.17 -13.44 -5.41
C PHE A 19 -26.53 -12.28 -6.17
N ILE A 20 -26.37 -12.42 -7.49
CA ILE A 20 -25.79 -11.38 -8.34
C ILE A 20 -26.95 -10.56 -8.92
N PRO A 21 -26.97 -9.22 -8.73
CA PRO A 21 -27.98 -8.34 -9.31
C PRO A 21 -28.05 -8.47 -10.83
N GLU A 22 -29.17 -8.05 -11.41
CA GLU A 22 -29.31 -8.01 -12.86
C GLU A 22 -28.35 -6.97 -13.46
N GLY A 23 -27.70 -7.34 -14.56
CA GLY A 23 -26.69 -6.48 -15.21
C GLY A 23 -25.30 -6.50 -14.57
N GLU A 24 -25.14 -7.17 -13.42
CA GLU A 24 -23.86 -7.25 -12.74
C GLU A 24 -23.17 -8.63 -12.93
N TYR A 25 -21.87 -8.69 -12.65
CA TYR A 25 -21.04 -9.87 -12.87
C TYR A 25 -20.24 -10.23 -11.62
N LEU A 26 -20.18 -11.53 -11.30
CA LEU A 26 -19.29 -12.07 -10.27
C LEU A 26 -17.83 -11.88 -10.69
N LEU A 27 -17.03 -11.27 -9.85
CA LEU A 27 -15.58 -11.22 -10.05
C LEU A 27 -14.97 -12.62 -9.87
N LYS A 28 -14.72 -13.28 -11.00
CA LYS A 28 -14.17 -14.64 -11.00
C LYS A 28 -12.68 -14.66 -10.65
N ASP A 29 -11.93 -13.76 -11.27
CA ASP A 29 -10.48 -13.71 -11.16
C ASP A 29 -9.94 -12.31 -11.40
N VAL A 30 -8.76 -12.04 -10.81
CA VAL A 30 -7.96 -10.84 -11.07
C VAL A 30 -6.58 -11.29 -11.51
N LYS A 31 -6.18 -10.83 -12.69
CA LYS A 31 -4.87 -11.11 -13.27
C LYS A 31 -4.04 -9.84 -13.28
N ILE A 32 -2.76 -9.98 -12.98
CA ILE A 32 -1.77 -8.91 -13.10
C ILE A 32 -0.68 -9.46 -13.99
N VAL A 33 -0.39 -8.76 -15.07
CA VAL A 33 0.61 -9.12 -16.07
C VAL A 33 1.66 -8.02 -16.10
N SER A 34 2.91 -8.38 -15.92
CA SER A 34 4.05 -7.51 -16.08
C SER A 34 4.96 -8.04 -17.18
N ASN A 35 5.52 -7.15 -17.97
CA ASN A 35 6.42 -7.53 -19.06
C ASN A 35 7.87 -7.68 -18.59
N THR A 36 8.22 -7.17 -17.39
CA THR A 36 9.62 -6.98 -17.00
C THR A 36 9.98 -7.72 -15.71
N ASN A 37 9.12 -7.72 -14.67
CA ASN A 37 9.54 -8.19 -13.36
C ASN A 37 8.44 -8.91 -12.57
N ALA A 38 8.67 -10.19 -12.25
CA ALA A 38 7.73 -11.00 -11.45
C ALA A 38 7.56 -10.48 -10.01
N SER A 39 8.56 -9.78 -9.44
CA SER A 39 8.47 -9.23 -8.09
C SER A 39 7.43 -8.09 -8.02
N ASN A 40 7.32 -7.29 -9.07
CA ASN A 40 6.31 -6.24 -9.17
C ASN A 40 4.89 -6.82 -9.16
N VAL A 41 4.67 -7.98 -9.79
CA VAL A 41 3.37 -8.67 -9.78
C VAL A 41 2.97 -9.09 -8.37
N THR A 42 3.91 -9.56 -7.57
CA THR A 42 3.63 -9.97 -6.18
C THR A 42 3.25 -8.77 -5.32
N LYS A 43 4.04 -7.69 -5.39
CA LYS A 43 3.76 -6.42 -4.68
C LYS A 43 2.45 -5.79 -5.14
N ALA A 44 2.15 -5.84 -6.43
CA ALA A 44 0.97 -5.25 -7.05
C ALA A 44 -0.35 -5.77 -6.48
N ARG A 45 -0.39 -7.02 -6.00
CA ARG A 45 -1.62 -7.61 -5.43
C ARG A 45 -2.17 -6.81 -4.24
N ASP A 46 -1.30 -6.23 -3.43
CA ASP A 46 -1.69 -5.46 -2.24
C ASP A 46 -2.33 -4.11 -2.59
N TYR A 47 -2.13 -3.66 -3.83
CA TYR A 47 -2.67 -2.38 -4.34
C TYR A 47 -4.00 -2.53 -5.08
N VAL A 48 -4.45 -3.77 -5.32
CA VAL A 48 -5.75 -4.04 -5.94
C VAL A 48 -6.86 -3.92 -4.90
N ARG A 49 -7.85 -3.09 -5.18
CA ARG A 49 -8.96 -2.79 -4.25
C ARG A 49 -10.03 -3.86 -4.19
N GLN A 50 -10.15 -4.67 -5.23
CA GLN A 50 -11.16 -5.70 -5.31
C GLN A 50 -10.53 -7.03 -5.70
N MET A 51 -10.55 -7.97 -4.76
CA MET A 51 -10.07 -9.34 -4.98
C MET A 51 -11.25 -10.30 -5.12
N PRO A 52 -11.11 -11.36 -5.92
CA PRO A 52 -12.15 -12.38 -6.05
C PRO A 52 -12.27 -13.17 -4.75
N ASN A 53 -13.43 -13.80 -4.56
CA ASN A 53 -13.70 -14.70 -3.42
C ASN A 53 -12.56 -15.70 -3.18
N ALA A 54 -12.25 -15.96 -1.92
CA ALA A 54 -11.18 -16.83 -1.49
C ALA A 54 -11.32 -18.26 -2.02
N LYS A 55 -10.19 -18.87 -2.37
CA LYS A 55 -10.09 -20.27 -2.76
C LYS A 55 -9.44 -21.10 -1.65
N TRP A 56 -10.05 -22.20 -1.25
CA TRP A 56 -9.42 -23.18 -0.37
C TRP A 56 -8.44 -24.05 -1.17
N PHE A 57 -7.23 -24.21 -0.67
CA PHE A 57 -6.14 -24.94 -1.33
C PHE A 57 -5.89 -24.50 -2.79
N SER A 58 -6.18 -23.21 -3.09
CA SER A 58 -6.06 -22.62 -4.44
C SER A 58 -6.94 -23.25 -5.52
N LEU A 59 -7.83 -24.18 -5.17
CA LEU A 59 -8.62 -24.97 -6.12
C LEU A 59 -10.10 -24.57 -6.13
N VAL A 60 -10.77 -24.59 -4.97
CA VAL A 60 -12.22 -24.47 -4.88
C VAL A 60 -12.62 -23.28 -4.01
N LYS A 61 -13.60 -22.49 -4.47
CA LYS A 61 -14.19 -21.36 -3.70
C LYS A 61 -15.25 -21.89 -2.72
N VAL A 62 -14.82 -22.70 -1.74
CA VAL A 62 -15.72 -23.33 -0.76
C VAL A 62 -16.56 -22.31 0.00
N PRO A 63 -16.00 -21.18 0.52
CA PRO A 63 -16.82 -20.20 1.24
C PRO A 63 -17.92 -19.58 0.37
N LEU A 64 -17.63 -19.29 -0.90
CA LEU A 64 -18.61 -18.78 -1.85
C LEU A 64 -19.75 -19.77 -2.09
N TYR A 65 -19.43 -21.06 -2.25
CA TYR A 65 -20.45 -22.09 -2.45
C TYR A 65 -21.26 -22.33 -1.19
N THR A 66 -20.65 -22.28 0.00
CA THR A 66 -21.37 -22.34 1.30
C THR A 66 -22.41 -21.21 1.38
N TYR A 67 -22.02 -19.99 1.01
CA TYR A 67 -22.95 -18.87 0.93
C TYR A 67 -24.06 -19.13 -0.09
N ALA A 68 -23.71 -19.66 -1.26
CA ALA A 68 -24.66 -19.97 -2.33
C ALA A 68 -25.68 -21.06 -1.97
N LEU A 69 -25.38 -21.93 -1.01
CA LEU A 69 -26.33 -22.89 -0.47
C LEU A 69 -27.47 -22.26 0.32
N SER A 70 -27.24 -21.07 0.92
CA SER A 70 -28.29 -20.37 1.64
C SER A 70 -29.41 -19.90 0.71
N GLY A 71 -30.59 -19.74 1.25
CA GLY A 71 -31.70 -19.03 0.61
C GLY A 71 -31.51 -17.50 0.70
N ARG A 72 -32.33 -16.76 -0.07
CA ARG A 72 -32.42 -15.29 0.06
C ARG A 72 -33.13 -14.85 1.34
N ASP A 73 -34.00 -15.73 1.86
CA ASP A 73 -34.77 -15.45 3.07
C ASP A 73 -33.89 -15.60 4.33
N THR A 74 -33.56 -14.49 4.94
CA THR A 74 -32.74 -14.41 6.16
C THR A 74 -33.52 -14.67 7.45
N THR A 75 -34.84 -14.89 7.38
CA THR A 75 -35.66 -15.22 8.56
C THR A 75 -35.32 -16.63 9.05
N LEU A 76 -35.01 -17.53 8.14
CA LEU A 76 -34.60 -18.89 8.46
C LEU A 76 -33.21 -18.92 9.08
N TRP A 77 -33.10 -19.49 10.26
CA TRP A 77 -31.84 -19.59 11.02
C TRP A 77 -30.73 -20.27 10.25
N ILE A 78 -31.05 -21.32 9.47
CA ILE A 78 -30.07 -22.07 8.66
C ILE A 78 -29.45 -21.21 7.57
N ASN A 79 -30.23 -20.34 6.92
CA ASN A 79 -29.72 -19.40 5.92
C ASN A 79 -28.77 -18.39 6.54
N ARG A 80 -29.06 -17.88 7.73
CA ARG A 80 -28.16 -16.98 8.48
C ARG A 80 -26.85 -17.66 8.83
N VAL A 81 -26.89 -18.91 9.25
CA VAL A 81 -25.68 -19.68 9.57
C VAL A 81 -24.83 -19.89 8.33
N LEU A 82 -25.43 -20.33 7.21
CA LEU A 82 -24.72 -20.54 5.94
C LEU A 82 -24.13 -19.24 5.38
N GLN A 83 -24.85 -18.12 5.47
CA GLN A 83 -24.35 -16.82 5.04
C GLN A 83 -23.21 -16.31 5.94
N ARG A 84 -23.26 -16.60 7.24
CA ARG A 84 -22.20 -16.24 8.19
C ARG A 84 -20.94 -17.07 8.04
N LEU A 85 -21.07 -18.35 7.71
CA LEU A 85 -19.94 -19.26 7.47
C LEU A 85 -19.39 -19.12 6.05
N GLY A 86 -20.22 -18.67 5.12
CA GLY A 86 -19.83 -18.45 3.74
C GLY A 86 -19.30 -17.04 3.49
N GLU A 87 -18.86 -16.81 2.26
CA GLU A 87 -18.41 -15.51 1.76
C GLU A 87 -19.39 -15.02 0.68
N ALA A 88 -19.91 -13.81 0.86
CA ALA A 88 -20.80 -13.21 -0.14
C ALA A 88 -20.09 -13.09 -1.51
N PRO A 89 -20.83 -13.25 -2.63
CA PRO A 89 -20.23 -13.12 -3.95
C PRO A 89 -19.70 -11.70 -4.15
N VAL A 90 -18.43 -11.59 -4.56
CA VAL A 90 -17.81 -10.32 -4.91
C VAL A 90 -18.25 -9.93 -6.31
N VAL A 91 -19.08 -8.91 -6.40
CA VAL A 91 -19.57 -8.35 -7.66
C VAL A 91 -18.53 -7.40 -8.24
N PHE A 92 -18.24 -7.52 -9.53
CA PHE A 92 -17.28 -6.67 -10.22
C PHE A 92 -17.77 -5.21 -10.23
N SER A 93 -16.89 -4.29 -9.80
CA SER A 93 -17.11 -2.85 -9.85
C SER A 93 -16.04 -2.20 -10.72
N GLU A 94 -16.47 -1.52 -11.76
CA GLU A 94 -15.58 -0.80 -12.67
C GLU A 94 -14.89 0.37 -11.96
N GLU A 95 -15.59 1.03 -11.03
CA GLU A 95 -15.01 2.10 -10.22
C GLU A 95 -13.85 1.59 -9.35
N LEU A 96 -14.01 0.43 -8.69
CA LEU A 96 -12.95 -0.19 -7.89
C LEU A 96 -11.80 -0.69 -8.75
N ALA A 97 -12.08 -1.14 -9.96
CA ALA A 97 -11.07 -1.55 -10.91
C ALA A 97 -10.23 -0.35 -11.39
N GLU A 98 -10.87 0.78 -11.70
CA GLU A 98 -10.16 2.00 -12.08
C GLU A 98 -9.35 2.60 -10.91
N ARG A 99 -9.85 2.53 -9.68
CA ARG A 99 -9.08 2.89 -8.47
C ARG A 99 -7.85 1.98 -8.32
N SER A 100 -8.01 0.68 -8.56
CA SER A 100 -6.90 -0.28 -8.53
C SER A 100 -5.86 0.05 -9.59
N ARG A 101 -6.27 0.36 -10.82
CA ARG A 101 -5.38 0.77 -11.90
C ARG A 101 -4.50 1.97 -11.50
N ARG A 102 -5.13 3.01 -10.92
CA ARG A 102 -4.40 4.20 -10.44
C ARG A 102 -3.44 3.88 -9.28
N ASN A 103 -3.87 3.03 -8.34
CA ASN A 103 -2.99 2.61 -7.25
C ASN A 103 -1.77 1.82 -7.75
N LEU A 104 -1.97 0.94 -8.73
CA LEU A 104 -0.90 0.17 -9.34
C LEU A 104 0.10 1.08 -10.09
N GLN A 105 -0.41 2.07 -10.83
CA GLN A 105 0.44 3.06 -11.47
C GLN A 105 1.24 3.87 -10.45
N GLN A 106 0.60 4.33 -9.37
CA GLN A 106 1.29 5.06 -8.30
C GLN A 106 2.33 4.21 -7.58
N MET A 107 2.05 2.92 -7.38
CA MET A 107 3.02 1.97 -6.82
C MET A 107 4.28 1.90 -7.69
N LEU A 108 4.13 1.79 -9.02
CA LEU A 108 5.27 1.74 -9.93
C LEU A 108 6.06 3.06 -9.93
N VAL A 109 5.36 4.20 -9.94
CA VAL A 109 6.00 5.52 -9.85
C VAL A 109 6.79 5.64 -8.54
N ASN A 110 6.23 5.18 -7.42
CA ASN A 110 6.89 5.20 -6.12
C ASN A 110 8.12 4.28 -6.08
N ASP A 111 8.16 3.23 -6.91
CA ASP A 111 9.29 2.30 -7.05
C ASP A 111 10.33 2.76 -8.09
N GLY A 112 10.19 3.97 -8.63
CA GLY A 112 11.16 4.57 -9.54
C GLY A 112 10.84 4.39 -11.03
N TYR A 113 9.70 3.84 -11.39
CA TYR A 113 9.25 3.75 -12.77
C TYR A 113 8.38 4.97 -13.11
N LEU A 114 9.01 6.15 -13.22
CA LEU A 114 8.30 7.44 -13.29
C LEU A 114 7.36 7.58 -14.50
N HIS A 115 7.65 6.87 -15.58
CA HIS A 115 6.84 6.83 -16.80
C HIS A 115 6.02 5.54 -16.94
N ALA A 116 5.78 4.84 -15.82
CA ALA A 116 4.96 3.64 -15.84
C ALA A 116 3.51 3.95 -16.22
N GLU A 117 2.94 3.07 -16.99
CA GLU A 117 1.53 3.09 -17.37
C GLU A 117 0.89 1.77 -16.95
N VAL A 118 -0.38 1.81 -16.59
CA VAL A 118 -1.14 0.61 -16.25
C VAL A 118 -2.44 0.63 -17.04
N ASP A 119 -2.61 -0.40 -17.85
CA ASP A 119 -3.86 -0.64 -18.56
C ASP A 119 -4.72 -1.65 -17.82
N PHE A 120 -6.01 -1.57 -18.07
CA PHE A 120 -7.00 -2.44 -17.46
C PHE A 120 -7.98 -2.93 -18.52
N THR A 121 -8.27 -4.23 -18.49
CA THR A 121 -9.32 -4.85 -19.31
C THR A 121 -10.22 -5.71 -18.45
N CYS A 122 -11.50 -5.77 -18.82
CA CYS A 122 -12.49 -6.63 -18.18
C CYS A 122 -13.18 -7.53 -19.20
N GLU A 123 -12.94 -8.83 -19.09
CA GLU A 123 -13.65 -9.84 -19.89
C GLU A 123 -14.93 -10.24 -19.15
N LYS A 124 -16.09 -9.88 -19.70
CA LYS A 124 -17.42 -10.25 -19.19
C LYS A 124 -17.95 -11.46 -19.97
N LYS A 125 -18.47 -12.47 -19.26
CA LYS A 125 -19.12 -13.66 -19.83
C LYS A 125 -20.58 -13.68 -19.38
N ASP A 126 -21.48 -13.30 -20.27
CA ASP A 126 -22.91 -13.14 -19.99
C ASP A 126 -23.60 -14.47 -19.65
N ASP A 127 -23.21 -15.55 -20.34
CA ASP A 127 -23.75 -16.91 -20.13
C ASP A 127 -23.59 -17.37 -18.67
N LYS A 128 -22.52 -16.95 -18.00
CA LYS A 128 -22.18 -17.35 -16.62
C LYS A 128 -22.24 -16.21 -15.62
N LYS A 129 -22.59 -14.98 -16.05
CA LYS A 129 -22.52 -13.77 -15.22
C LYS A 129 -21.18 -13.63 -14.48
N ARG A 130 -20.06 -13.77 -15.19
CA ARG A 130 -18.72 -13.73 -14.61
C ARG A 130 -17.84 -12.71 -15.30
N ALA A 131 -17.00 -11.98 -14.52
CA ALA A 131 -16.00 -11.05 -15.00
C ALA A 131 -14.60 -11.49 -14.60
N VAL A 132 -13.63 -11.25 -15.47
CA VAL A 132 -12.19 -11.39 -15.19
C VAL A 132 -11.55 -10.04 -15.45
N ALA A 133 -10.96 -9.45 -14.43
CA ALA A 133 -10.21 -8.21 -14.53
C ALA A 133 -8.74 -8.53 -14.80
N THR A 134 -8.13 -7.87 -15.77
CA THR A 134 -6.70 -8.02 -16.08
C THR A 134 -6.04 -6.64 -16.09
N TYR A 135 -4.98 -6.49 -15.30
CA TYR A 135 -4.14 -5.30 -15.25
C TYR A 135 -2.82 -5.60 -15.95
N TYR A 136 -2.43 -4.73 -16.88
CA TYR A 136 -1.18 -4.81 -17.61
C TYR A 136 -0.25 -3.71 -17.11
N LEU A 137 0.88 -4.11 -16.53
CA LEU A 137 1.90 -3.20 -16.00
C LEU A 137 2.93 -2.93 -17.11
N HIS A 138 3.06 -1.67 -17.49
CA HIS A 138 4.07 -1.18 -18.45
C HIS A 138 5.07 -0.32 -17.67
N GLU A 139 6.08 -0.97 -17.08
CA GLU A 139 6.99 -0.36 -16.11
C GLU A 139 7.87 0.73 -16.75
N ARG A 140 8.21 0.61 -18.06
CA ARG A 140 9.19 1.47 -18.70
C ARG A 140 10.56 1.38 -18.03
N GLU A 141 11.41 2.40 -18.19
CA GLU A 141 12.74 2.43 -17.58
C GLU A 141 12.68 2.87 -16.12
N ARG A 142 13.53 2.26 -15.28
CA ARG A 142 13.66 2.60 -13.88
C ARG A 142 14.65 3.73 -13.70
N TYR A 143 14.33 4.66 -12.82
CA TYR A 143 15.18 5.77 -12.45
C TYR A 143 16.08 5.44 -11.27
N PHE A 144 17.28 6.05 -11.26
CA PHE A 144 18.28 5.88 -10.20
C PHE A 144 18.67 7.24 -9.63
N VAL A 145 19.02 7.26 -8.35
CA VAL A 145 19.52 8.46 -7.68
C VAL A 145 20.94 8.74 -8.19
N SER A 146 21.15 9.90 -8.80
CA SER A 146 22.48 10.31 -9.31
C SER A 146 23.26 11.02 -8.22
N ASP A 147 22.67 12.04 -7.62
CA ASP A 147 23.27 12.84 -6.57
C ASP A 147 22.24 13.19 -5.48
N ILE A 148 22.74 13.46 -4.28
CA ILE A 148 21.91 13.85 -3.14
C ILE A 148 22.49 15.11 -2.52
N THR A 149 21.75 16.23 -2.62
CA THR A 149 22.11 17.49 -2.02
C THR A 149 21.27 17.77 -0.78
N LEU A 150 21.90 18.42 0.21
CA LEU A 150 21.22 18.87 1.42
C LEU A 150 20.98 20.37 1.35
N ASN A 151 19.72 20.78 1.49
CA ASN A 151 19.31 22.16 1.61
C ASN A 151 18.75 22.39 3.03
N SER A 152 19.55 23.01 3.89
CA SER A 152 19.19 23.29 5.26
C SER A 152 19.87 24.58 5.73
N VAL A 153 19.13 25.41 6.43
CA VAL A 153 19.67 26.62 7.10
C VAL A 153 20.31 26.26 8.45
N ASP A 154 19.89 25.14 9.05
CA ASP A 154 20.40 24.66 10.34
C ASP A 154 21.70 23.85 10.15
N SER A 155 22.84 24.51 10.35
CA SER A 155 24.17 23.91 10.18
C SER A 155 24.43 22.78 11.19
N VAL A 156 23.83 22.82 12.38
CA VAL A 156 24.01 21.80 13.41
C VAL A 156 23.29 20.53 13.00
N LEU A 157 22.04 20.62 12.57
CA LEU A 157 21.32 19.44 12.05
C LEU A 157 22.01 18.87 10.82
N SER A 158 22.51 19.76 9.94
CA SER A 158 23.24 19.35 8.73
C SER A 158 24.48 18.52 9.05
N SER A 159 25.18 18.83 10.14
CA SER A 159 26.40 18.12 10.56
C SER A 159 26.16 16.66 11.00
N TYR A 160 24.93 16.29 11.32
CA TYR A 160 24.55 14.93 11.68
C TYR A 160 24.16 14.05 10.46
N ILE A 161 24.08 14.66 9.28
CA ILE A 161 23.62 13.97 8.07
C ILE A 161 24.84 13.55 7.25
N ASP A 162 24.95 12.25 7.05
CA ASP A 162 25.96 11.65 6.19
C ASP A 162 25.31 10.59 5.28
N PHE A 163 25.19 10.91 3.99
CA PHE A 163 24.65 10.01 2.99
C PHE A 163 25.63 8.91 2.57
N SER A 164 26.91 9.01 2.96
CA SER A 164 27.89 7.95 2.72
C SER A 164 27.84 6.85 3.79
N SER A 165 27.18 7.10 4.91
CA SER A 165 27.02 6.15 6.00
C SER A 165 26.25 4.89 5.55
N GLU A 166 26.68 3.73 6.06
CA GLU A 166 25.97 2.46 5.85
C GLU A 166 24.54 2.45 6.42
N GLU A 167 24.27 3.33 7.38
CA GLU A 167 22.93 3.49 7.98
C GLU A 167 21.97 4.26 7.09
N SER A 168 22.47 5.01 6.08
CA SER A 168 21.61 5.80 5.19
C SER A 168 20.83 4.90 4.23
N PHE A 169 19.53 5.15 4.12
CA PHE A 169 18.67 4.50 3.14
C PHE A 169 18.76 5.15 1.75
N LEU A 170 19.46 6.29 1.64
CA LEU A 170 19.64 7.02 0.39
C LEU A 170 21.12 7.14 0.06
N ARG A 171 21.52 6.64 -1.10
CA ARG A 171 22.89 6.73 -1.62
C ARG A 171 22.87 6.94 -3.14
N PRO A 172 23.83 7.68 -3.70
CA PRO A 172 24.01 7.74 -5.15
C PRO A 172 24.15 6.34 -5.77
N GLY A 173 23.55 6.13 -6.93
CA GLY A 173 23.50 4.86 -7.64
C GLY A 173 22.38 3.91 -7.21
N MET A 174 21.66 4.19 -6.14
CA MET A 174 20.50 3.38 -5.74
C MET A 174 19.30 3.63 -6.65
N PRO A 175 18.41 2.63 -6.81
CA PRO A 175 17.12 2.87 -7.45
C PRO A 175 16.33 3.96 -6.72
N PHE A 176 15.73 4.88 -7.48
CA PHE A 176 14.81 5.86 -6.90
C PHE A 176 13.63 5.14 -6.25
N SER A 177 13.31 5.51 -5.00
CA SER A 177 12.22 4.89 -4.25
C SER A 177 11.65 5.87 -3.23
N VAL A 178 10.35 6.08 -3.26
CA VAL A 178 9.63 6.88 -2.25
C VAL A 178 9.72 6.21 -0.88
N ASP A 179 9.68 4.87 -0.83
CA ASP A 179 9.86 4.10 0.41
C ASP A 179 11.24 4.34 1.03
N GLY A 180 12.30 4.39 0.20
CA GLY A 180 13.66 4.71 0.67
C GLY A 180 13.76 6.11 1.27
N MET A 181 13.13 7.11 0.62
CA MET A 181 13.04 8.47 1.15
C MET A 181 12.28 8.52 2.48
N GLU A 182 11.18 7.78 2.62
CA GLU A 182 10.40 7.74 3.87
C GLU A 182 11.17 7.03 5.00
N GLN A 183 11.93 5.99 4.69
CA GLN A 183 12.80 5.32 5.66
C GLN A 183 13.90 6.26 6.15
N GLU A 184 14.51 7.04 5.26
CA GLU A 184 15.52 8.03 5.62
C GLU A 184 14.94 9.15 6.48
N ARG A 185 13.76 9.67 6.15
CA ARG A 185 13.03 10.63 6.99
C ARG A 185 12.82 10.11 8.41
N ASN A 186 12.40 8.86 8.53
CA ASN A 186 12.16 8.22 9.83
C ASN A 186 13.48 8.03 10.60
N ARG A 187 14.55 7.58 9.92
CA ARG A 187 15.89 7.42 10.51
C ARG A 187 16.43 8.74 11.05
N LEU A 188 16.43 9.79 10.23
CA LEU A 188 16.92 11.11 10.62
C LEU A 188 16.07 11.74 11.71
N THR A 189 14.74 11.58 11.65
CA THR A 189 13.85 12.06 12.71
C THR A 189 14.18 11.41 14.05
N LYS A 190 14.45 10.10 14.05
CA LYS A 190 14.88 9.40 15.26
C LYS A 190 16.24 9.88 15.73
N LEU A 191 17.22 9.99 14.82
CA LEU A 191 18.55 10.49 15.12
C LEU A 191 18.51 11.87 15.80
N PHE A 192 17.75 12.81 15.25
CA PHE A 192 17.63 14.15 15.82
C PHE A 192 16.95 14.14 17.20
N LYS A 193 15.91 13.32 17.39
CA LYS A 193 15.30 13.17 18.72
C LYS A 193 16.26 12.58 19.75
N ASP A 194 17.07 11.60 19.36
CA ASP A 194 18.09 10.98 20.22
C ASP A 194 19.21 12.00 20.58
N LYS A 195 19.44 13.00 19.71
CA LYS A 195 20.36 14.12 19.95
C LYS A 195 19.72 15.28 20.77
N GLY A 196 18.48 15.10 21.24
CA GLY A 196 17.81 16.10 22.08
C GLY A 196 16.86 17.04 21.34
N TYR A 197 16.70 16.94 20.04
CA TYR A 197 15.73 17.73 19.26
C TYR A 197 14.31 17.17 19.41
N TYR A 198 13.80 17.13 20.63
CA TYR A 198 12.54 16.47 21.01
C TYR A 198 11.33 16.90 20.16
N ARG A 199 11.25 18.17 19.77
CA ARG A 199 10.15 18.73 18.97
C ARG A 199 10.32 18.53 17.46
N PHE A 200 11.41 17.90 17.04
CA PHE A 200 11.62 17.62 15.61
C PHE A 200 10.60 16.58 15.11
N GLN A 201 9.99 16.85 13.97
CA GLN A 201 9.01 15.99 13.33
C GLN A 201 9.46 15.64 11.90
N LYS A 202 9.05 14.50 11.40
CA LYS A 202 9.42 14.02 10.08
C LYS A 202 8.97 14.95 8.94
N ASP A 203 7.91 15.72 9.16
CA ASP A 203 7.35 16.65 8.17
C ASP A 203 8.24 17.86 7.91
N TYR A 204 9.26 18.10 8.76
CA TYR A 204 10.32 19.07 8.47
C TYR A 204 11.29 18.60 7.40
N ILE A 205 11.34 17.28 7.10
CA ILE A 205 12.17 16.74 6.04
C ILE A 205 11.31 16.51 4.80
N THR A 206 11.65 17.19 3.71
CA THR A 206 11.01 17.01 2.40
C THR A 206 12.06 16.72 1.34
N PHE A 207 11.64 16.08 0.25
CA PHE A 207 12.52 15.81 -0.89
C PHE A 207 11.99 16.50 -2.14
N THR A 208 12.91 17.05 -2.92
CA THR A 208 12.66 17.52 -4.28
C THR A 208 13.47 16.64 -5.22
N ALA A 209 12.81 16.08 -6.22
CA ALA A 209 13.43 15.23 -7.24
C ALA A 209 13.50 16.01 -8.56
N ASP A 210 14.70 16.15 -9.11
CA ASP A 210 14.93 16.76 -10.42
C ASP A 210 15.26 15.67 -11.44
N THR A 211 14.44 15.58 -12.50
CA THR A 211 14.53 14.62 -13.60
C THR A 211 14.82 15.29 -14.94
N THR A 212 15.22 16.57 -14.96
CA THR A 212 15.38 17.35 -16.20
C THR A 212 16.57 16.94 -17.05
N HIS A 213 17.52 16.20 -16.50
CA HIS A 213 18.63 15.64 -17.24
C HIS A 213 18.16 14.40 -18.01
N HIS A 214 18.11 14.48 -19.34
CA HIS A 214 17.64 13.46 -20.30
C HIS A 214 18.27 12.04 -20.14
N SER A 215 18.38 11.58 -18.91
CA SER A 215 18.86 10.27 -18.48
C SER A 215 17.93 9.72 -17.42
N ASN A 216 17.94 8.41 -17.22
CA ASN A 216 17.15 7.76 -16.17
C ASN A 216 17.73 8.02 -14.77
N ASN A 217 18.23 9.23 -14.54
CA ASN A 217 18.83 9.66 -13.28
C ASN A 217 18.00 10.76 -12.64
N VAL A 218 17.98 10.76 -11.30
CA VAL A 218 17.29 11.73 -10.48
C VAL A 218 18.29 12.38 -9.54
N ASN A 219 18.36 13.70 -9.55
CA ASN A 219 19.05 14.45 -8.51
C ASN A 219 18.06 14.73 -7.38
N LEU A 220 18.39 14.26 -6.18
CA LEU A 220 17.56 14.48 -5.00
C LEU A 220 18.10 15.67 -4.18
N THR A 221 17.21 16.58 -3.81
CA THR A 221 17.49 17.59 -2.81
C THR A 221 16.67 17.30 -1.56
N MET A 222 17.37 17.00 -0.46
CA MET A 222 16.74 16.90 0.86
C MET A 222 16.64 18.30 1.45
N ASN A 223 15.42 18.72 1.77
CA ASN A 223 15.18 20.01 2.42
C ASN A 223 14.83 19.78 3.89
N ILE A 224 15.45 20.53 4.79
CA ILE A 224 15.09 20.60 6.21
C ILE A 224 14.45 21.96 6.47
N ALA A 225 13.15 21.96 6.71
CA ALA A 225 12.40 23.17 7.02
C ALA A 225 12.69 23.66 8.44
N LEU A 226 12.62 24.98 8.62
CA LEU A 226 12.64 25.60 9.94
C LEU A 226 11.39 25.26 10.75
N PRO A 227 11.44 25.35 12.09
CA PRO A 227 10.26 25.17 12.93
C PRO A 227 9.10 26.09 12.52
N VAL A 228 7.86 25.63 12.68
CA VAL A 228 6.63 26.36 12.29
C VAL A 228 6.52 27.75 12.94
N TYR A 229 7.12 27.94 14.10
CA TYR A 229 7.17 29.24 14.80
C TYR A 229 8.30 30.18 14.32
N SER A 230 9.08 29.75 13.31
CA SER A 230 10.03 30.63 12.62
C SER A 230 9.28 31.50 11.61
N THR A 231 9.57 32.80 11.59
CA THR A 231 8.99 33.78 10.66
C THR A 231 10.08 34.41 9.80
N ALA A 232 9.70 35.13 8.74
CA ALA A 232 10.66 35.84 7.90
C ALA A 232 11.49 36.87 8.68
N ASP A 233 10.86 37.50 9.69
CA ASP A 233 11.51 38.53 10.53
C ASP A 233 12.27 37.94 11.74
N SER A 234 12.00 36.68 12.09
CA SER A 234 12.59 35.97 13.22
C SER A 234 12.88 34.52 12.87
N VAL A 235 14.07 34.27 12.34
CA VAL A 235 14.54 32.92 12.05
C VAL A 235 14.90 32.22 13.36
N VAL A 236 14.17 31.13 13.66
CA VAL A 236 14.40 30.31 14.86
C VAL A 236 14.84 28.93 14.42
N MET A 237 15.99 28.48 14.90
CA MET A 237 16.51 27.13 14.65
C MET A 237 15.82 26.08 15.53
N HIS A 238 15.96 24.82 15.18
CA HIS A 238 15.53 23.72 16.02
C HIS A 238 16.29 23.73 17.35
N LYS A 239 15.57 23.57 18.47
CA LYS A 239 16.16 23.62 19.80
C LYS A 239 16.48 22.23 20.33
N GLU A 240 17.70 22.06 20.86
CA GLU A 240 18.07 20.92 21.68
C GLU A 240 17.45 21.05 23.08
N TYR A 241 16.88 19.98 23.57
CA TYR A 241 16.30 19.85 24.91
C TYR A 241 17.11 18.84 25.72
N ARG A 242 17.37 19.17 26.99
CA ARG A 242 18.07 18.29 27.93
C ARG A 242 17.15 18.04 29.10
N ILE A 243 17.22 16.83 29.65
CA ILE A 243 16.50 16.47 30.88
C ILE A 243 17.13 17.26 32.02
N GLY A 244 16.30 18.06 32.71
CA GLY A 244 16.71 18.77 33.90
C GLY A 244 16.62 17.88 35.15
N ASN A 245 15.85 18.30 36.17
CA ASN A 245 15.66 17.54 37.37
C ASN A 245 14.58 16.47 37.18
N ILE A 246 14.84 15.26 37.70
CA ILE A 246 13.87 14.16 37.73
C ILE A 246 13.38 14.01 39.17
N TYR A 247 12.08 14.16 39.38
CA TYR A 247 11.45 13.98 40.71
C TYR A 247 10.65 12.69 40.69
N TYR A 248 10.99 11.80 41.65
CA TYR A 248 10.22 10.58 41.87
C TYR A 248 9.24 10.82 43.01
N VAL A 249 7.94 10.74 42.74
CA VAL A 249 6.90 10.84 43.77
C VAL A 249 6.48 9.42 44.16
N CYS A 250 6.98 8.90 45.27
CA CYS A 250 6.60 7.62 45.83
C CYS A 250 5.54 7.84 46.90
N GLY A 251 4.45 7.06 46.89
CA GLY A 251 3.52 7.00 48.02
C GLY A 251 2.24 7.85 47.91
N VAL A 252 1.75 8.16 46.70
CA VAL A 252 0.36 8.58 46.58
C VAL A 252 -0.52 7.36 46.67
N GLY A 253 -0.87 6.96 47.92
CA GLY A 253 -1.88 5.94 48.16
C GLY A 253 -3.20 6.40 47.57
N MET A 254 -3.74 5.65 46.59
CA MET A 254 -5.13 5.79 46.21
C MET A 254 -5.97 5.40 47.45
N ARG A 255 -6.58 6.39 48.09
CA ARG A 255 -7.68 6.12 48.99
C ARG A 255 -8.91 5.87 48.11
N TYR A 256 -9.37 4.62 48.14
CA TYR A 256 -10.67 4.22 47.60
C TYR A 256 -11.79 4.80 48.45
#